data_7e5ec716022d6f759e5f4bc83196c092
#
_entry.id   7e5ec716022d6f759e5f4bc83196c092
#
_cell.length_a   1.000
_cell.length_b   1.000
_cell.length_c   1.000
_cell.angle_alpha   90.00
_cell.angle_beta   90.00
_cell.angle_gamma   90.00
#
_symmetry.space_group_name_H-M   'P 1'
#
loop_
_entity.id
_entity.type
_entity.pdbx_description
1 polymer ?
#
loop_
_entity_poly.entity_id
_entity_poly.type
_entity_poly.pdbx_seq_one_letter_code
_entity_poly.pdbx_strand_id
1 'polypeptide(L)'
;MMTVKHRYVEQRFYDWGGLDFLPGFEWNGWRYLDETQFWEKTFLDQDGVRKPCLAHDAFIAWFCGLLHGGNYKERYDELIFEAASKEREEFKKCLEWSFGADWAGELLTMALEKCPKDALAVVSELRSAVRWTNFCREGLFMAGPVFAHWWQELKNHVKSPFPWIAFLGPDGSGKSTVIDGLREELAKSRIKLKHVHWRPTVRKPIPDEPGPPITDPHGRPRRNALLSVGALGLLLIRWWLGYVLRLLHLRAKSRVILSDRYYRDLLVDQQRYLYGGPVWLARLLFRFFPKPDLTLVLLTDAETILARKKEVEKPELERQLKAYRALAESLGEKAVVIDVGQSVEEVIAETTRVVKDFSRSRTIRRRGGES
;
A
#
# COMPACT_ATOMS: atom_id res chain seq x y z
N MET A 1 4.52 -15.68 -2.83
CA MET A 1 3.12 -15.23 -2.88
C MET A 1 2.83 -14.33 -1.69
N MET A 2 2.38 -13.12 -1.91
CA MET A 2 1.90 -12.21 -0.86
C MET A 2 0.39 -12.18 -0.91
N THR A 3 -0.29 -12.33 0.21
CA THR A 3 -1.76 -12.31 0.26
C THR A 3 -2.22 -11.19 1.18
N VAL A 4 -3.17 -10.41 0.69
CA VAL A 4 -3.87 -9.39 1.49
C VAL A 4 -5.34 -9.75 1.50
N LYS A 5 -5.89 -9.92 2.70
CA LYS A 5 -7.29 -10.25 2.89
C LYS A 5 -8.02 -9.01 3.39
N HIS A 6 -8.90 -8.48 2.57
CA HIS A 6 -10.00 -7.63 2.98
C HIS A 6 -11.22 -8.52 3.21
N ARG A 7 -12.26 -8.05 3.89
CA ARG A 7 -13.44 -8.89 4.14
C ARG A 7 -14.08 -9.40 2.84
N TYR A 8 -14.02 -8.59 1.78
CA TYR A 8 -14.70 -8.85 0.51
C TYR A 8 -13.75 -9.06 -0.67
N VAL A 9 -12.44 -8.94 -0.46
CA VAL A 9 -11.45 -9.17 -1.51
C VAL A 9 -10.22 -9.81 -0.90
N GLU A 10 -9.83 -10.97 -1.37
CA GLU A 10 -8.54 -11.57 -1.11
C GLU A 10 -7.63 -11.32 -2.30
N GLN A 11 -6.65 -10.43 -2.13
CA GLN A 11 -5.66 -10.16 -3.17
C GLN A 11 -4.46 -11.09 -2.99
N ARG A 12 -4.13 -11.85 -4.04
CA ARG A 12 -2.95 -12.71 -4.10
C ARG A 12 -1.99 -12.18 -5.13
N PHE A 13 -0.80 -11.81 -4.69
CA PHE A 13 0.26 -11.31 -5.54
C PHE A 13 1.25 -12.42 -5.83
N TYR A 14 1.46 -12.69 -7.11
CA TYR A 14 2.41 -13.66 -7.64
C TYR A 14 3.53 -12.92 -8.37
N ASP A 15 4.61 -13.60 -8.72
CA ASP A 15 5.72 -13.00 -9.46
C ASP A 15 5.32 -12.52 -10.87
N TRP A 16 4.27 -13.10 -11.45
CA TRP A 16 3.70 -12.74 -12.76
C TRP A 16 2.51 -11.76 -12.68
N GLY A 17 2.02 -11.41 -11.49
CA GLY A 17 0.90 -10.49 -11.32
C GLY A 17 0.09 -10.70 -10.04
N GLY A 18 -1.05 -10.02 -9.94
CA GLY A 18 -1.99 -10.15 -8.84
C GLY A 18 -3.31 -10.74 -9.28
N LEU A 19 -3.92 -11.56 -8.44
CA LEU A 19 -5.29 -12.03 -8.56
C LEU A 19 -6.13 -11.46 -7.42
N ASP A 20 -7.31 -10.98 -7.78
CA ASP A 20 -8.32 -10.54 -6.82
C ASP A 20 -9.36 -11.66 -6.67
N PHE A 21 -9.55 -12.15 -5.46
CA PHE A 21 -10.59 -13.10 -5.12
C PHE A 21 -11.69 -12.34 -4.38
N LEU A 22 -12.87 -12.28 -4.97
CA LEU A 22 -14.06 -11.68 -4.37
C LEU A 22 -14.85 -12.79 -3.68
N PRO A 23 -14.92 -12.82 -2.36
CA PRO A 23 -15.73 -13.82 -1.64
C PRO A 23 -17.23 -13.54 -1.74
N GLY A 24 -17.64 -12.37 -2.23
CA GLY A 24 -19.01 -11.94 -2.45
C GLY A 24 -19.09 -10.64 -3.23
N PHE A 25 -20.29 -10.25 -3.64
CA PHE A 25 -20.55 -9.04 -4.41
C PHE A 25 -21.01 -7.91 -3.50
N GLU A 26 -20.07 -7.39 -2.71
CA GLU A 26 -20.34 -6.35 -1.73
C GLU A 26 -19.43 -5.11 -1.92
N TRP A 27 -20.02 -3.94 -1.72
CA TRP A 27 -19.33 -2.67 -1.66
C TRP A 27 -19.52 -2.06 -0.26
N ASN A 28 -18.45 -1.94 0.51
CA ASN A 28 -18.46 -1.42 1.89
C ASN A 28 -19.48 -2.10 2.83
N GLY A 29 -19.74 -3.39 2.63
CA GLY A 29 -20.74 -4.16 3.36
C GLY A 29 -22.13 -4.16 2.75
N TRP A 30 -22.35 -3.42 1.67
CA TRP A 30 -23.59 -3.37 0.93
C TRP A 30 -23.54 -4.30 -0.27
N ARG A 31 -24.49 -5.23 -0.39
CA ARG A 31 -24.56 -6.17 -1.51
C ARG A 31 -25.03 -5.45 -2.77
N TYR A 32 -24.32 -5.66 -3.88
CA TYR A 32 -24.67 -5.08 -5.16
C TYR A 32 -25.01 -6.13 -6.24
N LEU A 33 -25.09 -7.41 -5.88
CA LEU A 33 -25.57 -8.47 -6.76
C LEU A 33 -26.19 -9.59 -5.89
N ASP A 34 -27.22 -10.24 -6.41
CA ASP A 34 -27.83 -11.42 -5.80
C ASP A 34 -26.94 -12.64 -6.03
N GLU A 35 -26.27 -13.11 -4.97
CA GLU A 35 -25.37 -14.25 -5.04
C GLU A 35 -26.11 -15.57 -5.37
N THR A 36 -27.36 -15.71 -4.93
CA THR A 36 -28.14 -16.92 -5.20
C THR A 36 -28.43 -17.03 -6.69
N GLN A 37 -28.99 -15.97 -7.27
CA GLN A 37 -29.25 -15.93 -8.71
C GLN A 37 -27.96 -16.02 -9.53
N PHE A 38 -26.88 -15.40 -9.06
CA PHE A 38 -25.59 -15.49 -9.72
C PHE A 38 -25.13 -16.94 -9.85
N TRP A 39 -25.13 -17.71 -8.77
CA TRP A 39 -24.65 -19.09 -8.79
C TRP A 39 -25.58 -20.04 -9.58
N GLU A 40 -26.88 -19.81 -9.57
CA GLU A 40 -27.86 -20.54 -10.36
C GLU A 40 -27.67 -20.36 -11.88
N LYS A 41 -27.21 -19.19 -12.31
CA LYS A 41 -27.00 -18.81 -13.71
C LYS A 41 -25.56 -19.02 -14.20
N THR A 42 -24.73 -19.77 -13.45
CA THR A 42 -23.39 -20.14 -13.90
C THR A 42 -23.40 -21.44 -14.69
N PHE A 43 -22.49 -21.58 -15.64
CA PHE A 43 -22.28 -22.79 -16.43
C PHE A 43 -20.80 -23.21 -16.44
N LEU A 44 -20.52 -24.47 -16.77
CA LEU A 44 -19.15 -24.94 -16.96
C LEU A 44 -18.77 -24.74 -18.43
N ASP A 45 -17.63 -24.14 -18.69
CA ASP A 45 -17.07 -24.04 -20.02
C ASP A 45 -16.38 -25.35 -20.46
N GLN A 46 -15.80 -25.35 -21.67
CA GLN A 46 -15.13 -26.52 -22.25
C GLN A 46 -13.90 -26.99 -21.42
N ASP A 47 -13.31 -26.11 -20.66
CA ASP A 47 -12.15 -26.37 -19.79
C ASP A 47 -12.59 -26.77 -18.37
N GLY A 48 -13.88 -26.89 -18.09
CA GLY A 48 -14.44 -27.20 -16.78
C GLY A 48 -14.40 -26.02 -15.81
N VAL A 49 -14.18 -24.81 -16.28
CA VAL A 49 -14.20 -23.58 -15.48
C VAL A 49 -15.64 -23.07 -15.39
N ARG A 50 -16.10 -22.79 -14.17
CA ARG A 50 -17.43 -22.21 -13.95
C ARG A 50 -17.44 -20.73 -14.32
N LYS A 51 -18.29 -20.37 -15.26
CA LYS A 51 -18.47 -19.00 -15.77
C LYS A 51 -19.87 -18.48 -15.47
N PRO A 52 -20.04 -17.16 -15.22
CA PRO A 52 -21.36 -16.54 -15.14
C PRO A 52 -22.04 -16.48 -16.52
N CYS A 53 -23.36 -16.28 -16.54
CA CYS A 53 -24.06 -15.87 -17.75
C CYS A 53 -23.59 -14.48 -18.21
N LEU A 54 -23.88 -14.14 -19.46
CA LEU A 54 -23.43 -12.89 -20.08
C LEU A 54 -23.91 -11.66 -19.30
N ALA A 55 -25.16 -11.66 -18.82
CA ALA A 55 -25.72 -10.56 -18.02
C ALA A 55 -24.93 -10.31 -16.72
N HIS A 56 -24.62 -11.38 -15.99
CA HIS A 56 -23.86 -11.25 -14.74
C HIS A 56 -22.40 -10.84 -14.97
N ASP A 57 -21.76 -11.37 -16.00
CA ASP A 57 -20.38 -11.00 -16.35
C ASP A 57 -20.29 -9.53 -16.72
N ALA A 58 -21.18 -9.04 -17.58
CA ALA A 58 -21.26 -7.64 -17.96
C ALA A 58 -21.56 -6.73 -16.77
N PHE A 59 -22.48 -7.15 -15.89
CA PHE A 59 -22.82 -6.39 -14.68
C PHE A 59 -21.61 -6.24 -13.76
N ILE A 60 -20.88 -7.32 -13.48
CA ILE A 60 -19.67 -7.29 -12.65
C ILE A 60 -18.58 -6.45 -13.30
N ALA A 61 -18.36 -6.62 -14.61
CA ALA A 61 -17.38 -5.85 -15.38
C ALA A 61 -17.65 -4.34 -15.31
N TRP A 62 -18.93 -3.94 -15.34
CA TRP A 62 -19.34 -2.53 -15.26
C TRP A 62 -19.24 -1.98 -13.85
N PHE A 63 -19.88 -2.60 -12.87
CA PHE A 63 -20.12 -1.99 -11.55
C PHE A 63 -19.08 -2.30 -10.51
N CYS A 64 -18.31 -3.39 -10.59
CA CYS A 64 -17.28 -3.69 -9.61
C CYS A 64 -16.25 -2.55 -9.50
N GLY A 65 -15.65 -2.13 -10.61
CA GLY A 65 -14.69 -1.03 -10.65
C GLY A 65 -15.32 0.32 -10.34
N LEU A 66 -16.53 0.56 -10.80
CA LEU A 66 -17.27 1.82 -10.63
C LEU A 66 -17.66 2.06 -9.18
N LEU A 67 -18.24 1.09 -8.49
CA LEU A 67 -18.63 1.20 -7.09
C LEU A 67 -17.43 1.31 -6.15
N HIS A 68 -16.40 0.46 -6.35
CA HIS A 68 -15.23 0.42 -5.46
C HIS A 68 -14.25 1.58 -5.68
N GLY A 69 -13.97 1.94 -6.93
CA GLY A 69 -12.92 2.92 -7.24
C GLY A 69 -13.37 4.15 -8.02
N GLY A 70 -14.62 4.21 -8.47
CA GLY A 70 -15.08 5.24 -9.41
C GLY A 70 -14.34 5.15 -10.75
N ASN A 71 -13.93 3.95 -11.15
CA ASN A 71 -13.18 3.70 -12.38
C ASN A 71 -14.02 2.92 -13.37
N TYR A 72 -13.89 3.27 -14.63
CA TYR A 72 -14.51 2.58 -15.76
C TYR A 72 -13.43 2.16 -16.77
N LYS A 73 -13.66 1.06 -17.48
CA LYS A 73 -12.73 0.55 -18.51
C LYS A 73 -13.50 0.31 -19.80
N GLU A 74 -13.24 1.13 -20.80
CA GLU A 74 -13.88 1.11 -22.12
C GLU A 74 -13.82 -0.25 -22.84
N ARG A 75 -12.85 -1.09 -22.49
CA ARG A 75 -12.76 -2.48 -23.03
C ARG A 75 -13.97 -3.36 -22.73
N TYR A 76 -14.86 -2.94 -21.85
CA TYR A 76 -16.07 -3.68 -21.48
C TYR A 76 -17.33 -3.17 -22.19
N ASP A 77 -17.24 -2.13 -23.03
CA ASP A 77 -18.38 -1.50 -23.70
C ASP A 77 -19.16 -2.52 -24.54
N GLU A 78 -18.46 -3.33 -25.33
CA GLU A 78 -19.10 -4.34 -26.18
C GLU A 78 -19.77 -5.44 -25.36
N LEU A 79 -19.12 -5.91 -24.28
CA LEU A 79 -19.68 -6.91 -23.38
C LEU A 79 -20.99 -6.41 -22.74
N ILE A 80 -21.00 -5.15 -22.31
CA ILE A 80 -22.16 -4.52 -21.66
C ILE A 80 -23.30 -4.36 -22.67
N PHE A 81 -23.00 -3.88 -23.88
CA PHE A 81 -23.98 -3.75 -24.95
C PHE A 81 -24.56 -5.11 -25.36
N GLU A 82 -23.72 -6.14 -25.49
CA GLU A 82 -24.12 -7.47 -25.84
C GLU A 82 -25.06 -8.08 -24.79
N ALA A 83 -24.78 -7.93 -23.52
CA ALA A 83 -25.65 -8.36 -22.42
C ALA A 83 -26.99 -7.62 -22.41
N ALA A 84 -26.98 -6.29 -22.59
CA ALA A 84 -28.20 -5.49 -22.68
C ALA A 84 -29.07 -5.84 -23.88
N SER A 85 -28.48 -6.36 -24.97
CA SER A 85 -29.18 -6.73 -26.20
C SER A 85 -29.65 -8.16 -26.17
N LYS A 86 -28.80 -9.14 -25.81
CA LYS A 86 -29.07 -10.58 -25.90
C LYS A 86 -29.73 -11.17 -24.66
N GLU A 87 -29.35 -10.69 -23.45
CA GLU A 87 -29.88 -11.16 -22.17
C GLU A 87 -30.58 -10.01 -21.40
N ARG A 88 -31.35 -9.19 -22.14
CA ARG A 88 -31.94 -7.93 -21.65
C ARG A 88 -32.71 -8.08 -20.33
N GLU A 89 -33.56 -9.09 -20.23
CA GLU A 89 -34.40 -9.29 -19.02
C GLU A 89 -33.56 -9.68 -17.83
N GLU A 90 -32.55 -10.53 -18.00
CA GLU A 90 -31.67 -10.94 -16.91
C GLU A 90 -30.74 -9.78 -16.47
N PHE A 91 -30.22 -9.05 -17.46
CA PHE A 91 -29.37 -7.89 -17.20
C PHE A 91 -30.16 -6.78 -16.46
N LYS A 92 -31.42 -6.55 -16.88
CA LYS A 92 -32.33 -5.62 -16.22
C LYS A 92 -32.62 -6.03 -14.78
N LYS A 93 -32.86 -7.33 -14.50
CA LYS A 93 -33.04 -7.85 -13.14
C LYS A 93 -31.84 -7.57 -12.25
N CYS A 94 -30.62 -7.76 -12.75
CA CYS A 94 -29.40 -7.39 -12.00
C CYS A 94 -29.38 -5.90 -11.63
N LEU A 95 -29.73 -5.03 -12.60
CA LEU A 95 -29.78 -3.59 -12.38
C LEU A 95 -30.89 -3.21 -11.37
N GLU A 96 -32.09 -3.75 -11.51
CA GLU A 96 -33.22 -3.53 -10.59
C GLU A 96 -32.89 -3.98 -9.17
N TRP A 97 -32.29 -5.14 -9.04
CA TRP A 97 -31.91 -5.70 -7.74
C TRP A 97 -30.91 -4.79 -7.01
N SER A 98 -29.97 -4.20 -7.75
CA SER A 98 -28.87 -3.39 -7.20
C SER A 98 -29.27 -1.96 -6.94
N PHE A 99 -29.98 -1.33 -7.88
CA PHE A 99 -30.18 0.11 -7.92
C PHE A 99 -31.65 0.54 -7.86
N GLY A 100 -32.59 -0.41 -7.98
CA GLY A 100 -34.02 -0.13 -8.08
C GLY A 100 -34.48 0.08 -9.52
N ALA A 101 -35.82 0.08 -9.75
CA ALA A 101 -36.42 0.09 -11.07
C ALA A 101 -36.09 1.36 -11.87
N ASP A 102 -36.08 2.53 -11.22
CA ASP A 102 -35.82 3.81 -11.88
C ASP A 102 -34.40 3.82 -12.50
N TRP A 103 -33.37 3.54 -11.71
CA TRP A 103 -31.99 3.47 -12.18
C TRP A 103 -31.77 2.33 -13.19
N ALA A 104 -32.48 1.21 -13.05
CA ALA A 104 -32.34 0.10 -13.98
C ALA A 104 -32.73 0.49 -15.41
N GLY A 105 -33.78 1.30 -15.57
CA GLY A 105 -34.19 1.84 -16.86
C GLY A 105 -33.14 2.73 -17.50
N GLU A 106 -32.61 3.69 -16.74
CA GLU A 106 -31.58 4.62 -17.20
C GLU A 106 -30.28 3.90 -17.58
N LEU A 107 -29.80 3.01 -16.71
CA LEU A 107 -28.59 2.23 -16.94
C LEU A 107 -28.72 1.29 -18.13
N LEU A 108 -29.89 0.64 -18.30
CA LEU A 108 -30.14 -0.19 -19.46
C LEU A 108 -30.11 0.64 -20.76
N THR A 109 -30.63 1.86 -20.74
CA THR A 109 -30.56 2.77 -21.89
C THR A 109 -29.11 3.16 -22.17
N MET A 110 -28.31 3.53 -21.16
CA MET A 110 -26.88 3.81 -21.33
C MET A 110 -26.11 2.63 -21.93
N ALA A 111 -26.45 1.40 -21.53
CA ALA A 111 -25.83 0.19 -22.10
C ALA A 111 -26.18 -0.01 -23.58
N LEU A 112 -27.46 0.19 -23.94
CA LEU A 112 -27.94 0.02 -25.32
C LEU A 112 -27.45 1.13 -26.27
N GLU A 113 -27.26 2.35 -25.75
CA GLU A 113 -26.72 3.48 -26.51
C GLU A 113 -25.18 3.47 -26.59
N LYS A 114 -24.51 2.44 -26.05
CA LYS A 114 -23.05 2.30 -25.98
C LYS A 114 -22.36 3.45 -25.25
N CYS A 115 -23.01 4.01 -24.24
CA CYS A 115 -22.44 5.06 -23.38
C CYS A 115 -22.36 4.67 -21.88
N PRO A 116 -21.96 3.42 -21.51
CA PRO A 116 -21.91 2.97 -20.12
C PRO A 116 -20.94 3.79 -19.25
N LYS A 117 -20.02 4.54 -19.84
CA LYS A 117 -19.11 5.46 -19.18
C LYS A 117 -19.84 6.59 -18.46
N ASP A 118 -21.01 6.99 -18.92
CA ASP A 118 -21.80 8.09 -18.34
C ASP A 118 -22.27 7.79 -16.91
N ALA A 119 -22.35 6.49 -16.55
CA ALA A 119 -22.57 6.06 -15.16
C ALA A 119 -21.50 6.56 -14.16
N LEU A 120 -20.32 7.00 -14.63
CA LEU A 120 -19.34 7.67 -13.78
C LEU A 120 -19.85 9.00 -13.21
N ALA A 121 -20.64 9.74 -13.97
CA ALA A 121 -21.17 11.04 -13.54
C ALA A 121 -22.16 10.89 -12.36
N VAL A 122 -22.86 9.76 -12.30
CA VAL A 122 -23.92 9.47 -11.31
C VAL A 122 -23.50 8.41 -10.27
N VAL A 123 -22.21 8.15 -10.12
CA VAL A 123 -21.73 7.09 -9.23
C VAL A 123 -22.08 7.32 -7.75
N SER A 124 -22.22 8.56 -7.32
CA SER A 124 -22.63 8.89 -5.95
C SER A 124 -24.09 8.53 -5.69
N GLU A 125 -24.93 8.75 -6.66
CA GLU A 125 -26.36 8.42 -6.67
C GLU A 125 -26.54 6.90 -6.73
N LEU A 126 -25.81 6.21 -7.58
CA LEU A 126 -25.81 4.75 -7.66
C LEU A 126 -25.37 4.10 -6.34
N ARG A 127 -24.37 4.64 -5.68
CA ARG A 127 -23.97 4.18 -4.34
C ARG A 127 -25.07 4.39 -3.30
N SER A 128 -25.82 5.47 -3.41
CA SER A 128 -26.97 5.74 -2.55
C SER A 128 -28.14 4.79 -2.84
N ALA A 129 -28.37 4.51 -4.11
CA ALA A 129 -29.37 3.54 -4.55
C ALA A 129 -29.06 2.12 -4.00
N VAL A 130 -27.80 1.65 -4.09
CA VAL A 130 -27.38 0.37 -3.49
C VAL A 130 -27.69 0.31 -1.99
N ARG A 131 -27.40 1.39 -1.24
CA ARG A 131 -27.71 1.43 0.19
C ARG A 131 -29.20 1.38 0.44
N TRP A 132 -29.99 2.11 -0.32
CA TRP A 132 -31.43 2.18 -0.18
C TRP A 132 -32.11 0.85 -0.49
N THR A 133 -31.76 0.21 -1.60
CA THR A 133 -32.31 -1.10 -1.98
C THR A 133 -31.98 -2.19 -0.94
N ASN A 134 -30.75 -2.20 -0.41
CA ASN A 134 -30.37 -3.10 0.68
C ASN A 134 -31.17 -2.81 1.95
N PHE A 135 -31.33 -1.54 2.33
CA PHE A 135 -32.12 -1.15 3.49
C PHE A 135 -33.59 -1.58 3.35
N CYS A 136 -34.17 -1.39 2.19
CA CYS A 136 -35.55 -1.82 1.91
C CYS A 136 -35.72 -3.35 1.99
N ARG A 137 -34.71 -4.12 1.58
CA ARG A 137 -34.76 -5.60 1.63
C ARG A 137 -34.47 -6.19 3.00
N GLU A 138 -33.42 -5.73 3.63
CA GLU A 138 -32.86 -6.38 4.83
C GLU A 138 -33.00 -5.53 6.11
N GLY A 139 -33.43 -4.28 5.98
CA GLY A 139 -33.62 -3.40 7.12
C GLY A 139 -32.39 -3.26 7.99
N LEU A 140 -32.56 -3.37 9.30
CA LEU A 140 -31.48 -3.24 10.28
C LEU A 140 -30.49 -4.41 10.27
N PHE A 141 -30.77 -5.54 9.62
CA PHE A 141 -29.83 -6.67 9.51
C PHE A 141 -28.56 -6.29 8.73
N MET A 142 -28.65 -5.27 7.87
CA MET A 142 -27.49 -4.73 7.18
C MET A 142 -26.46 -4.06 8.10
N ALA A 143 -26.84 -3.68 9.32
CA ALA A 143 -25.89 -3.08 10.27
C ALA A 143 -24.71 -4.02 10.59
N GLY A 144 -24.95 -5.33 10.68
CA GLY A 144 -23.90 -6.33 10.93
C GLY A 144 -22.81 -6.36 9.86
N PRO A 145 -23.13 -6.62 8.57
CA PRO A 145 -22.17 -6.58 7.46
C PRO A 145 -21.42 -5.25 7.36
N VAL A 146 -22.14 -4.12 7.45
CA VAL A 146 -21.53 -2.78 7.37
C VAL A 146 -20.58 -2.55 8.55
N PHE A 147 -20.98 -2.87 9.78
CA PHE A 147 -20.10 -2.78 10.96
C PHE A 147 -18.86 -3.66 10.82
N ALA A 148 -19.03 -4.89 10.37
CA ALA A 148 -17.92 -5.81 10.19
C ALA A 148 -16.94 -5.34 9.09
N HIS A 149 -17.44 -4.66 8.02
CA HIS A 149 -16.58 -4.00 7.05
C HIS A 149 -15.75 -2.89 7.70
N TRP A 150 -16.37 -1.96 8.40
CA TRP A 150 -15.67 -0.86 9.08
C TRP A 150 -14.72 -1.35 10.16
N TRP A 151 -15.08 -2.42 10.88
CA TRP A 151 -14.19 -3.06 11.85
C TRP A 151 -12.94 -3.65 11.19
N GLN A 152 -13.11 -4.31 10.03
CA GLN A 152 -11.97 -4.83 9.28
C GLN A 152 -11.10 -3.71 8.72
N GLU A 153 -11.70 -2.62 8.24
CA GLU A 153 -10.95 -1.45 7.80
C GLU A 153 -10.16 -0.82 8.96
N LEU A 154 -10.76 -0.70 10.13
CA LEU A 154 -10.06 -0.22 11.33
C LEU A 154 -8.89 -1.14 11.70
N LYS A 155 -9.09 -2.46 11.68
CA LYS A 155 -7.99 -3.42 11.89
C LYS A 155 -6.87 -3.25 10.86
N ASN A 156 -7.21 -3.01 9.59
CA ASN A 156 -6.23 -2.77 8.53
C ASN A 156 -5.46 -1.46 8.74
N HIS A 157 -6.09 -0.43 9.29
CA HIS A 157 -5.40 0.81 9.67
C HIS A 157 -4.42 0.59 10.82
N VAL A 158 -4.80 -0.14 11.85
CA VAL A 158 -3.97 -0.40 13.03
C VAL A 158 -2.87 -1.42 12.73
N LYS A 159 -3.23 -2.55 12.12
CA LYS A 159 -2.33 -3.65 11.74
C LYS A 159 -2.29 -3.82 10.23
N SER A 160 -1.71 -2.86 9.52
CA SER A 160 -1.66 -2.89 8.05
C SER A 160 -1.05 -4.19 7.53
N PRO A 161 -1.65 -4.81 6.48
CA PRO A 161 -1.05 -5.94 5.78
C PRO A 161 0.23 -5.55 5.02
N PHE A 162 0.34 -4.30 4.60
CA PHE A 162 1.48 -3.82 3.84
C PHE A 162 2.59 -3.31 4.75
N PRO A 163 3.84 -3.74 4.54
CA PRO A 163 4.95 -3.34 5.39
C PRO A 163 5.37 -1.89 5.16
N TRP A 164 5.89 -1.29 6.21
CA TRP A 164 6.72 -0.10 6.14
C TRP A 164 8.19 -0.53 6.28
N ILE A 165 9.00 -0.25 5.26
CA ILE A 165 10.39 -0.65 5.15
C ILE A 165 11.26 0.60 5.16
N ALA A 166 12.26 0.66 6.04
CA ALA A 166 13.22 1.75 6.09
C ALA A 166 14.58 1.31 5.54
N PHE A 167 15.18 2.17 4.74
CA PHE A 167 16.53 2.00 4.22
C PHE A 167 17.50 2.88 5.00
N LEU A 168 18.54 2.29 5.55
CA LEU A 168 19.58 2.99 6.29
C LEU A 168 20.95 2.67 5.67
N GLY A 169 21.93 3.54 5.93
CA GLY A 169 23.30 3.38 5.45
C GLY A 169 23.94 4.73 5.19
N PRO A 170 25.28 4.80 5.08
CA PRO A 170 26.01 6.03 4.81
C PRO A 170 25.66 6.59 3.43
N ASP A 171 26.01 7.86 3.18
CA ASP A 171 25.89 8.43 1.86
C ASP A 171 26.86 7.75 0.88
N GLY A 172 26.43 7.55 -0.35
CA GLY A 172 27.18 6.74 -1.32
C GLY A 172 26.93 5.24 -1.26
N SER A 173 26.14 4.73 -0.28
CA SER A 173 25.77 3.29 -0.24
C SER A 173 24.71 2.86 -1.27
N GLY A 174 24.29 3.73 -2.19
CA GLY A 174 23.38 3.36 -3.27
C GLY A 174 21.89 3.22 -2.88
N LYS A 175 21.45 3.79 -1.73
CA LYS A 175 20.06 3.68 -1.24
C LYS A 175 19.02 4.05 -2.29
N SER A 176 19.16 5.18 -2.94
CA SER A 176 18.19 5.66 -3.94
C SER A 176 18.11 4.70 -5.13
N THR A 177 19.26 4.24 -5.64
CA THR A 177 19.33 3.27 -6.73
C THR A 177 18.63 1.96 -6.40
N VAL A 178 18.85 1.44 -5.18
CA VAL A 178 18.21 0.22 -4.70
C VAL A 178 16.70 0.41 -4.50
N ILE A 179 16.28 1.56 -3.98
CA ILE A 179 14.84 1.90 -3.80
C ILE A 179 14.15 1.99 -5.16
N ASP A 180 14.78 2.63 -6.16
CA ASP A 180 14.20 2.77 -7.50
C ASP A 180 14.12 1.42 -8.22
N GLY A 181 15.20 0.61 -8.19
CA GLY A 181 15.17 -0.75 -8.74
C GLY A 181 14.14 -1.66 -8.05
N LEU A 182 14.03 -1.59 -6.71
CA LEU A 182 12.99 -2.32 -5.98
C LEU A 182 11.58 -1.84 -6.37
N ARG A 183 11.40 -0.54 -6.62
CA ARG A 183 10.13 0.02 -7.11
C ARG A 183 9.73 -0.60 -8.44
N GLU A 184 10.66 -0.69 -9.39
CA GLU A 184 10.43 -1.30 -10.71
C GLU A 184 10.07 -2.79 -10.58
N GLU A 185 10.83 -3.54 -9.78
CA GLU A 185 10.58 -4.96 -9.57
C GLU A 185 9.23 -5.26 -8.91
N LEU A 186 8.83 -4.48 -7.92
CA LEU A 186 7.54 -4.66 -7.25
C LEU A 186 6.37 -4.14 -8.10
N ALA A 187 6.60 -3.16 -8.98
CA ALA A 187 5.58 -2.68 -9.92
C ALA A 187 5.17 -3.76 -10.92
N LYS A 188 6.09 -4.65 -11.35
CA LYS A 188 5.78 -5.82 -12.19
C LYS A 188 4.72 -6.72 -11.54
N SER A 189 4.71 -6.82 -10.22
CA SER A 189 3.71 -7.55 -9.43
C SER A 189 2.47 -6.72 -9.07
N ARG A 190 2.26 -5.55 -9.68
CA ARG A 190 1.17 -4.59 -9.41
C ARG A 190 1.06 -4.14 -7.95
N ILE A 191 2.12 -4.28 -7.18
CA ILE A 191 2.18 -3.81 -5.79
C ILE A 191 2.35 -2.29 -5.80
N LYS A 192 1.40 -1.58 -5.20
CA LYS A 192 1.47 -0.12 -5.09
C LYS A 192 2.49 0.27 -4.02
N LEU A 193 3.41 1.12 -4.39
CA LEU A 193 4.46 1.63 -3.53
C LEU A 193 4.27 3.12 -3.25
N LYS A 194 4.74 3.57 -2.09
CA LYS A 194 4.93 4.99 -1.80
C LYS A 194 6.28 5.21 -1.15
N HIS A 195 7.09 6.05 -1.78
CA HIS A 195 8.38 6.48 -1.25
C HIS A 195 8.20 7.66 -0.30
N VAL A 196 8.88 7.63 0.83
CA VAL A 196 8.90 8.70 1.84
C VAL A 196 10.34 9.00 2.18
N HIS A 197 10.79 10.22 1.85
CA HIS A 197 12.13 10.63 2.24
C HIS A 197 12.13 11.12 3.68
N TRP A 198 12.95 10.51 4.52
CA TRP A 198 13.23 10.75 5.94
C TRP A 198 12.01 10.83 6.87
N ARG A 199 11.03 11.72 6.64
CA ARG A 199 9.85 11.91 7.52
C ARG A 199 8.57 12.13 6.73
N PRO A 200 7.44 11.60 7.19
CA PRO A 200 6.16 11.90 6.58
C PRO A 200 5.76 13.35 6.85
N THR A 201 5.52 14.15 5.82
CA THR A 201 5.06 15.52 5.94
C THR A 201 3.53 15.60 5.93
N VAL A 202 2.93 16.44 6.77
CA VAL A 202 1.46 16.58 6.86
C VAL A 202 0.94 17.61 5.84
N ARG A 203 1.68 18.70 5.62
CA ARG A 203 1.23 19.84 4.81
C ARG A 203 1.50 19.72 3.30
N LYS A 204 2.48 18.93 2.87
CA LYS A 204 2.82 18.76 1.45
C LYS A 204 2.45 17.34 0.99
N PRO A 205 1.98 17.16 -0.25
CA PRO A 205 1.90 15.84 -0.85
C PRO A 205 3.27 15.16 -0.70
N ILE A 206 3.29 13.86 -0.42
CA ILE A 206 4.54 13.10 -0.51
C ILE A 206 4.86 13.08 -2.00
N PRO A 207 5.93 13.72 -2.47
CA PRO A 207 6.29 13.72 -3.89
C PRO A 207 6.50 12.28 -4.36
N ASP A 208 6.20 12.02 -5.61
CA ASP A 208 6.49 10.71 -6.20
C ASP A 208 7.99 10.58 -6.51
N GLU A 209 8.69 11.72 -6.61
CA GLU A 209 10.14 11.81 -6.81
C GLU A 209 10.82 12.47 -5.59
N PRO A 210 12.04 12.05 -5.24
CA PRO A 210 12.83 12.70 -4.21
C PRO A 210 13.19 14.14 -4.64
N GLY A 211 13.14 15.08 -3.70
CA GLY A 211 13.62 16.43 -3.94
C GLY A 211 15.14 16.48 -4.16
N PRO A 212 15.68 17.63 -4.62
CA PRO A 212 17.11 17.78 -4.87
C PRO A 212 17.94 17.41 -3.65
N PRO A 213 19.07 16.70 -3.82
CA PRO A 213 19.92 16.27 -2.72
C PRO A 213 20.54 17.47 -2.00
N ILE A 214 20.67 17.38 -0.68
CA ILE A 214 21.44 18.36 0.11
C ILE A 214 22.93 18.12 -0.19
N THR A 215 23.58 19.09 -0.81
CA THR A 215 24.96 18.96 -1.31
C THR A 215 26.03 18.95 -0.21
N ASP A 216 25.79 19.58 0.95
CA ASP A 216 26.70 19.55 2.09
C ASP A 216 25.93 19.39 3.42
N PRO A 217 25.64 18.17 3.83
CA PRO A 217 24.92 17.91 5.08
C PRO A 217 25.78 18.13 6.36
N HIS A 218 27.11 18.19 6.24
CA HIS A 218 28.04 18.32 7.36
C HIS A 218 28.59 19.74 7.54
N GLY A 219 28.38 20.67 6.62
CA GLY A 219 28.95 22.02 6.62
C GLY A 219 28.37 22.98 7.64
N ARG A 220 27.37 22.56 8.44
CA ARG A 220 26.77 23.43 9.47
C ARG A 220 27.12 22.97 10.88
N PRO A 221 27.36 23.91 11.85
CA PRO A 221 27.62 23.55 13.23
C PRO A 221 26.39 22.91 13.88
N ARG A 222 26.66 21.99 14.83
CA ARG A 222 25.60 21.40 15.65
C ARG A 222 24.90 22.46 16.50
N ARG A 223 23.58 22.27 16.70
CA ARG A 223 22.84 23.13 17.65
C ARG A 223 23.32 22.87 19.06
N ASN A 224 23.14 23.87 19.94
CA ASN A 224 23.37 23.65 21.36
C ASN A 224 22.44 22.55 21.93
N ALA A 225 22.77 22.02 23.11
CA ALA A 225 22.06 20.88 23.68
C ALA A 225 20.57 21.18 23.93
N LEU A 226 20.23 22.35 24.44
CA LEU A 226 18.85 22.74 24.76
C LEU A 226 17.98 22.84 23.52
N LEU A 227 18.47 23.52 22.47
CA LEU A 227 17.77 23.61 21.19
C LEU A 227 17.64 22.24 20.49
N SER A 228 18.64 21.38 20.67
CA SER A 228 18.61 20.01 20.13
C SER A 228 17.52 19.16 20.79
N VAL A 229 17.34 19.28 22.10
CA VAL A 229 16.29 18.58 22.85
C VAL A 229 14.90 19.08 22.42
N GLY A 230 14.71 20.40 22.32
CA GLY A 230 13.45 20.97 21.82
C GLY A 230 13.13 20.54 20.39
N ALA A 231 14.14 20.56 19.49
CA ALA A 231 13.99 20.09 18.11
C ALA A 231 13.64 18.59 18.03
N LEU A 232 14.18 17.77 18.94
CA LEU A 232 13.90 16.35 19.03
C LEU A 232 12.46 16.08 19.48
N GLY A 233 11.94 16.83 20.47
CA GLY A 233 10.53 16.75 20.86
C GLY A 233 9.58 17.15 19.73
N LEU A 234 9.88 18.24 19.02
CA LEU A 234 9.12 18.66 17.86
C LEU A 234 9.18 17.62 16.72
N LEU A 235 10.34 16.99 16.53
CA LEU A 235 10.51 15.92 15.55
C LEU A 235 9.63 14.72 15.89
N LEU A 236 9.55 14.31 17.16
CA LEU A 236 8.69 13.22 17.63
C LEU A 236 7.21 13.51 17.34
N ILE A 237 6.74 14.72 17.68
CA ILE A 237 5.36 15.15 17.40
C ILE A 237 5.08 15.09 15.88
N ARG A 238 5.97 15.64 15.06
CA ARG A 238 5.81 15.61 13.59
C ARG A 238 5.81 14.21 13.02
N TRP A 239 6.60 13.29 13.57
CA TRP A 239 6.58 11.88 13.17
C TRP A 239 5.24 11.22 13.49
N TRP A 240 4.70 11.44 14.70
CA TRP A 240 3.39 10.88 15.06
C TRP A 240 2.27 11.45 14.21
N LEU A 241 2.23 12.75 14.00
CA LEU A 241 1.24 13.37 13.13
C LEU A 241 1.32 12.80 11.70
N GLY A 242 2.52 12.73 11.14
CA GLY A 242 2.71 12.16 9.80
C GLY A 242 2.39 10.67 9.73
N TYR A 243 2.72 9.91 10.77
CA TYR A 243 2.40 8.48 10.86
C TYR A 243 0.88 8.24 10.90
N VAL A 244 0.19 8.88 11.84
CA VAL A 244 -1.26 8.69 12.01
C VAL A 244 -2.05 9.21 10.82
N LEU A 245 -1.79 10.44 10.40
CA LEU A 245 -2.58 11.12 9.37
C LEU A 245 -2.25 10.64 7.95
N ARG A 246 -1.09 10.04 7.73
CA ARG A 246 -0.63 9.68 6.38
C ARG A 246 -0.20 8.24 6.22
N LEU A 247 0.80 7.79 6.99
CA LEU A 247 1.37 6.47 6.77
C LEU A 247 0.36 5.36 7.05
N LEU A 248 -0.42 5.44 8.13
CA LEU A 248 -1.46 4.46 8.44
C LEU A 248 -2.49 4.38 7.31
N HIS A 249 -2.96 5.54 6.83
CA HIS A 249 -3.92 5.58 5.73
C HIS A 249 -3.36 5.00 4.40
N LEU A 250 -2.11 5.33 4.06
CA LEU A 250 -1.47 4.77 2.87
C LEU A 250 -1.28 3.25 2.97
N ARG A 251 -0.92 2.75 4.16
CA ARG A 251 -0.76 1.32 4.42
C ARG A 251 -2.10 0.58 4.38
N ALA A 252 -3.15 1.17 4.92
CA ALA A 252 -4.51 0.62 4.85
C ALA A 252 -5.01 0.53 3.40
N LYS A 253 -4.64 1.50 2.54
CA LYS A 253 -4.93 1.52 1.11
C LYS A 253 -4.02 0.63 0.25
N SER A 254 -3.51 -0.46 0.81
CA SER A 254 -2.74 -1.47 0.07
C SER A 254 -1.46 -0.93 -0.59
N ARG A 255 -0.68 -0.13 0.17
CA ARG A 255 0.61 0.40 -0.29
C ARG A 255 1.75 -0.03 0.61
N VAL A 256 2.82 -0.55 0.01
CA VAL A 256 4.11 -0.71 0.68
C VAL A 256 4.76 0.66 0.83
N ILE A 257 5.22 0.99 2.02
CA ILE A 257 5.94 2.25 2.27
C ILE A 257 7.44 1.96 2.27
N LEU A 258 8.18 2.66 1.43
CA LEU A 258 9.64 2.67 1.44
C LEU A 258 10.10 4.01 1.99
N SER A 259 10.88 3.99 3.06
CA SER A 259 11.48 5.20 3.63
C SER A 259 12.98 5.23 3.34
N ASP A 260 13.43 6.23 2.59
CA ASP A 260 14.84 6.57 2.50
C ASP A 260 15.19 7.35 3.76
N ARG A 261 15.94 6.71 4.65
CA ARG A 261 16.28 7.13 6.01
C ARG A 261 15.10 7.08 7.00
N TYR A 262 15.45 7.01 8.26
CA TYR A 262 14.55 6.96 9.38
C TYR A 262 15.24 7.58 10.62
N TYR A 263 14.48 7.89 11.66
CA TYR A 263 14.99 8.52 12.88
C TYR A 263 16.27 7.90 13.43
N ARG A 264 16.47 6.59 13.30
CA ARG A 264 17.70 5.89 13.78
C ARG A 264 18.98 6.36 13.12
N ASP A 265 18.90 6.94 11.93
CA ASP A 265 20.03 7.53 11.22
C ASP A 265 20.67 8.66 12.05
N LEU A 266 19.86 9.42 12.80
CA LEU A 266 20.32 10.44 13.72
C LEU A 266 21.23 9.88 14.84
N LEU A 267 21.03 8.62 15.26
CA LEU A 267 21.87 7.98 16.28
C LEU A 267 23.26 7.62 15.74
N VAL A 268 23.39 7.45 14.43
CA VAL A 268 24.65 7.16 13.75
C VAL A 268 25.35 8.42 13.30
N ASP A 269 24.62 9.32 12.63
CA ASP A 269 25.15 10.56 12.07
C ASP A 269 24.45 11.80 12.68
N GLN A 270 24.93 12.23 13.85
CA GLN A 270 24.39 13.38 14.55
C GLN A 270 24.68 14.71 13.86
N GLN A 271 25.82 14.80 13.15
CA GLN A 271 26.23 16.00 12.43
C GLN A 271 25.25 16.36 11.33
N ARG A 272 24.84 15.39 10.54
CA ARG A 272 23.84 15.54 9.48
C ARG A 272 22.52 16.15 9.96
N TYR A 273 22.10 15.80 11.18
CA TYR A 273 20.87 16.30 11.81
C TYR A 273 21.08 17.50 12.69
N LEU A 274 22.31 18.03 12.74
CA LEU A 274 22.71 19.16 13.59
C LEU A 274 22.35 18.93 15.06
N TYR A 275 22.41 17.67 15.50
CA TYR A 275 22.07 17.30 16.86
C TYR A 275 23.29 17.41 17.78
N GLY A 276 23.24 18.33 18.76
CA GLY A 276 24.25 18.54 19.75
C GLY A 276 23.79 18.20 21.19
N GLY A 277 22.68 17.49 21.33
CA GLY A 277 22.16 17.05 22.61
C GLY A 277 22.72 15.71 23.08
N PRO A 278 22.35 15.25 24.30
CA PRO A 278 22.78 13.96 24.83
C PRO A 278 22.28 12.79 24.00
N VAL A 279 23.17 11.89 23.58
CA VAL A 279 22.82 10.72 22.75
C VAL A 279 21.92 9.74 23.49
N TRP A 280 22.09 9.61 24.82
CA TRP A 280 21.23 8.75 25.62
C TRP A 280 19.76 9.17 25.57
N LEU A 281 19.49 10.50 25.53
CA LEU A 281 18.14 11.04 25.43
C LEU A 281 17.53 10.74 24.06
N ALA A 282 18.31 10.88 22.98
CA ALA A 282 17.88 10.50 21.66
C ALA A 282 17.54 9.01 21.58
N ARG A 283 18.35 8.12 22.21
CA ARG A 283 18.06 6.68 22.32
C ARG A 283 16.80 6.38 23.13
N LEU A 284 16.59 7.10 24.23
CA LEU A 284 15.39 6.94 25.07
C LEU A 284 14.15 7.34 24.29
N LEU A 285 14.14 8.51 23.66
CA LEU A 285 13.00 9.01 22.89
C LEU A 285 12.71 8.13 21.65
N PHE A 286 13.70 7.43 21.13
CA PHE A 286 13.50 6.46 20.06
C PHE A 286 12.43 5.39 20.38
N ARG A 287 12.24 5.05 21.66
CA ARG A 287 11.20 4.09 22.07
C ARG A 287 9.80 4.56 21.70
N PHE A 288 9.61 5.87 21.63
CA PHE A 288 8.32 6.51 21.36
C PHE A 288 8.10 6.84 19.87
N PHE A 289 9.10 6.70 19.00
CA PHE A 289 8.90 6.89 17.58
C PHE A 289 8.16 5.71 16.95
N PRO A 290 7.24 5.97 15.97
CA PRO A 290 6.67 4.91 15.14
C PRO A 290 7.80 4.12 14.47
N LYS A 291 7.70 2.80 14.48
CA LYS A 291 8.78 1.91 14.02
C LYS A 291 8.45 1.29 12.67
N PRO A 292 9.41 1.23 11.74
CA PRO A 292 9.25 0.44 10.52
C PRO A 292 9.13 -1.05 10.87
N ASP A 293 8.46 -1.78 10.00
CA ASP A 293 8.28 -3.23 10.15
C ASP A 293 9.58 -3.97 9.84
N LEU A 294 10.36 -3.47 8.86
CA LEU A 294 11.66 -3.97 8.45
C LEU A 294 12.62 -2.81 8.22
N THR A 295 13.87 -2.98 8.60
CA THR A 295 14.96 -2.03 8.31
C THR A 295 15.99 -2.73 7.44
N LEU A 296 16.27 -2.19 6.27
CA LEU A 296 17.35 -2.65 5.38
C LEU A 296 18.55 -1.72 5.57
N VAL A 297 19.68 -2.29 5.95
CA VAL A 297 20.91 -1.54 6.21
C VAL A 297 21.91 -1.87 5.10
N LEU A 298 22.15 -0.88 4.25
CA LEU A 298 23.00 -1.01 3.05
C LEU A 298 24.43 -0.67 3.43
N LEU A 299 25.30 -1.65 3.44
CA LEU A 299 26.70 -1.54 3.86
C LEU A 299 27.63 -2.21 2.84
N THR A 300 28.83 -1.68 2.75
CA THR A 300 30.01 -2.33 2.14
C THR A 300 31.26 -1.76 2.79
N ASP A 301 32.44 -2.00 2.24
CA ASP A 301 33.68 -1.43 2.71
C ASP A 301 33.76 0.10 2.46
N ALA A 302 34.61 0.76 3.25
CA ALA A 302 34.74 2.22 3.20
C ALA A 302 35.35 2.69 1.87
N GLU A 303 36.20 1.90 1.23
CA GLU A 303 36.89 2.27 0.00
C GLU A 303 35.93 2.31 -1.16
N THR A 304 35.07 1.33 -1.26
CA THR A 304 33.97 1.28 -2.29
C THR A 304 33.02 2.47 -2.14
N ILE A 305 32.63 2.84 -0.91
CA ILE A 305 31.76 4.00 -0.69
C ILE A 305 32.45 5.30 -1.06
N LEU A 306 33.70 5.50 -0.63
CA LEU A 306 34.48 6.72 -0.93
C LEU A 306 34.76 6.88 -2.43
N ALA A 307 34.92 5.77 -3.15
CA ALA A 307 35.06 5.78 -4.60
C ALA A 307 33.77 6.25 -5.31
N ARG A 308 32.60 5.94 -4.75
CA ARG A 308 31.29 6.37 -5.30
C ARG A 308 30.94 7.80 -4.90
N LYS A 309 31.19 8.19 -3.65
CA LYS A 309 30.85 9.50 -3.12
C LYS A 309 31.71 9.86 -1.89
N LYS A 310 32.46 10.95 -1.98
CA LYS A 310 33.28 11.45 -0.88
C LYS A 310 32.57 12.59 -0.14
N GLU A 311 31.71 12.26 0.83
CA GLU A 311 31.03 13.25 1.68
C GLU A 311 31.67 13.40 3.06
N VAL A 312 32.36 12.36 3.54
CA VAL A 312 33.02 12.33 4.83
C VAL A 312 34.43 11.73 4.70
N GLU A 313 35.29 12.02 5.66
CA GLU A 313 36.62 11.43 5.73
C GLU A 313 36.56 9.94 6.11
N LYS A 314 37.57 9.14 5.65
CA LYS A 314 37.60 7.68 5.85
C LYS A 314 37.39 7.23 7.30
N PRO A 315 38.01 7.85 8.32
CA PRO A 315 37.81 7.46 9.72
C PRO A 315 36.35 7.65 10.20
N GLU A 316 35.72 8.72 9.77
CA GLU A 316 34.30 8.96 10.13
C GLU A 316 33.37 7.96 9.41
N LEU A 317 33.65 7.66 8.15
CA LEU A 317 32.89 6.63 7.42
C LEU A 317 33.00 5.26 8.07
N GLU A 318 34.21 4.84 8.47
CA GLU A 318 34.43 3.58 9.19
C GLU A 318 33.67 3.55 10.52
N ARG A 319 33.67 4.68 11.26
CA ARG A 319 32.87 4.83 12.47
C ARG A 319 31.37 4.65 12.18
N GLN A 320 30.85 5.27 11.10
CA GLN A 320 29.46 5.15 10.70
C GLN A 320 29.12 3.71 10.30
N LEU A 321 29.94 3.04 9.50
CA LEU A 321 29.75 1.64 9.11
C LEU A 321 29.65 0.72 10.31
N LYS A 322 30.57 0.88 11.29
CA LYS A 322 30.54 0.11 12.55
C LYS A 322 29.24 0.40 13.33
N ALA A 323 28.82 1.67 13.40
CA ALA A 323 27.61 2.05 14.11
C ALA A 323 26.33 1.52 13.43
N TYR A 324 26.27 1.47 12.09
CA TYR A 324 25.15 0.86 11.37
C TYR A 324 25.09 -0.66 11.55
N ARG A 325 26.23 -1.36 11.58
CA ARG A 325 26.27 -2.81 11.90
C ARG A 325 25.75 -3.08 13.31
N ALA A 326 26.24 -2.37 14.30
CA ALA A 326 25.76 -2.51 15.67
C ALA A 326 24.26 -2.15 15.81
N LEU A 327 23.80 -1.17 15.04
CA LEU A 327 22.38 -0.84 14.96
C LEU A 327 21.56 -2.01 14.38
N ALA A 328 21.99 -2.62 13.28
CA ALA A 328 21.32 -3.78 12.68
C ALA A 328 21.25 -4.94 13.68
N GLU A 329 22.35 -5.27 14.33
CA GLU A 329 22.42 -6.32 15.37
C GLU A 329 21.44 -6.04 16.52
N SER A 330 21.35 -4.78 16.98
CA SER A 330 20.42 -4.39 18.05
C SER A 330 18.93 -4.55 17.67
N LEU A 331 18.62 -4.65 16.38
CA LEU A 331 17.28 -4.82 15.85
C LEU A 331 16.88 -6.28 15.66
N GLY A 332 17.84 -7.20 15.63
CA GLY A 332 17.61 -8.62 15.39
C GLY A 332 16.81 -8.86 14.08
N GLU A 333 15.81 -9.70 14.13
CA GLU A 333 14.97 -10.07 12.96
C GLU A 333 14.29 -8.91 12.24
N LYS A 334 14.28 -7.70 12.83
CA LYS A 334 13.70 -6.51 12.21
C LYS A 334 14.69 -5.72 11.36
N ALA A 335 15.91 -6.18 11.23
CA ALA A 335 16.91 -5.59 10.36
C ALA A 335 17.61 -6.67 9.54
N VAL A 336 17.91 -6.32 8.28
CA VAL A 336 18.73 -7.12 7.38
C VAL A 336 19.82 -6.23 6.82
N VAL A 337 21.05 -6.70 6.91
CA VAL A 337 22.19 -6.04 6.26
C VAL A 337 22.27 -6.55 4.83
N ILE A 338 22.33 -5.63 3.89
CA ILE A 338 22.50 -5.89 2.46
C ILE A 338 23.91 -5.43 2.08
N ASP A 339 24.72 -6.32 1.54
CA ASP A 339 26.03 -5.95 1.00
C ASP A 339 25.88 -5.28 -0.36
N VAL A 340 26.27 -4.01 -0.44
CA VAL A 340 26.22 -3.21 -1.66
C VAL A 340 27.58 -3.13 -2.39
N GLY A 341 28.51 -4.04 -2.04
CA GLY A 341 29.76 -4.23 -2.77
C GLY A 341 29.60 -5.03 -4.08
N GLN A 342 28.46 -5.71 -4.23
CA GLN A 342 28.07 -6.49 -5.41
C GLN A 342 27.60 -5.58 -6.56
N SER A 343 27.22 -6.18 -7.70
CA SER A 343 26.59 -5.45 -8.81
C SER A 343 25.22 -4.89 -8.38
N VAL A 344 24.80 -3.82 -9.03
CA VAL A 344 23.52 -3.14 -8.73
C VAL A 344 22.35 -4.12 -8.88
N GLU A 345 22.41 -4.96 -9.91
CA GLU A 345 21.40 -5.95 -10.25
C GLU A 345 21.27 -7.02 -9.15
N GLU A 346 22.40 -7.52 -8.64
CA GLU A 346 22.44 -8.51 -7.54
C GLU A 346 21.87 -7.92 -6.24
N VAL A 347 22.27 -6.69 -5.91
CA VAL A 347 21.76 -5.97 -4.73
C VAL A 347 20.25 -5.75 -4.82
N ILE A 348 19.72 -5.34 -6.00
CA ILE A 348 18.28 -5.18 -6.22
C ILE A 348 17.55 -6.53 -6.09
N ALA A 349 18.12 -7.60 -6.68
CA ALA A 349 17.54 -8.95 -6.62
C ALA A 349 17.49 -9.48 -5.17
N GLU A 350 18.58 -9.34 -4.42
CA GLU A 350 18.64 -9.71 -3.00
C GLU A 350 17.65 -8.92 -2.16
N THR A 351 17.62 -7.59 -2.34
CA THR A 351 16.70 -6.70 -1.64
C THR A 351 15.24 -7.07 -1.94
N THR A 352 14.94 -7.37 -3.20
CA THR A 352 13.59 -7.79 -3.63
C THR A 352 13.18 -9.11 -2.99
N ARG A 353 14.10 -10.08 -2.93
CA ARG A 353 13.88 -11.36 -2.25
C ARG A 353 13.57 -11.16 -0.79
N VAL A 354 14.39 -10.42 -0.06
CA VAL A 354 14.19 -10.11 1.36
C VAL A 354 12.84 -9.46 1.63
N VAL A 355 12.46 -8.48 0.82
CA VAL A 355 11.16 -7.78 0.94
C VAL A 355 9.99 -8.71 0.66
N LYS A 356 10.09 -9.58 -0.37
CA LYS A 356 9.05 -10.57 -0.70
C LYS A 356 8.92 -11.62 0.42
N ASP A 357 10.02 -12.13 0.94
CA ASP A 357 10.02 -13.16 2.00
C ASP A 357 9.49 -12.59 3.33
N PHE A 358 9.87 -11.36 3.69
CA PHE A 358 9.32 -10.66 4.84
C PHE A 358 7.80 -10.46 4.71
N SER A 359 7.34 -10.00 3.55
CA SER A 359 5.91 -9.79 3.28
C SER A 359 5.13 -11.11 3.34
N ARG A 360 5.71 -12.21 2.84
CA ARG A 360 5.14 -13.57 2.89
C ARG A 360 5.02 -14.08 4.33
N SER A 361 6.09 -13.99 5.12
CA SER A 361 6.10 -14.43 6.52
C SER A 361 5.11 -13.66 7.38
N ARG A 362 4.98 -12.34 7.15
CA ARG A 362 3.99 -11.50 7.82
C ARG A 362 2.55 -11.93 7.52
N THR A 363 2.28 -12.30 6.28
CA THR A 363 0.95 -12.79 5.86
C THR A 363 0.61 -14.12 6.53
N ILE A 364 1.57 -15.04 6.61
CA ILE A 364 1.40 -16.36 7.28
C ILE A 364 1.14 -16.18 8.77
N ARG A 365 1.93 -15.35 9.47
CA ARG A 365 1.73 -15.08 10.91
C ARG A 365 0.34 -14.46 11.21
N ARG A 366 -0.23 -13.70 10.29
CA ARG A 366 -1.60 -13.17 10.43
C ARG A 366 -2.68 -14.24 10.29
N ARG A 367 -2.48 -15.20 9.39
CA ARG A 367 -3.42 -16.32 9.21
C ARG A 367 -3.41 -17.29 10.39
N GLY A 368 -2.23 -17.56 10.98
CA GLY A 368 -2.07 -18.44 12.14
C GLY A 368 -2.54 -17.86 13.47
N GLY A 369 -2.83 -16.57 13.56
CA GLY A 369 -3.39 -15.91 14.74
C GLY A 369 -4.91 -15.71 14.68
N GLU A 370 -5.57 -16.19 13.62
CA GLU A 370 -7.03 -16.18 13.44
C GLU A 370 -7.66 -17.57 13.64
N SER A 371 -6.86 -18.59 14.08
CA SER A 371 -7.31 -19.95 14.45
C SER A 371 -7.58 -20.06 15.95
#